data_c8e3d1871be0fa772ada828c79ec2b1e
#
_entry.id   c8e3d1871be0fa772ada828c79ec2b1e
#
_cell.length_a   1.000
_cell.length_b   1.000
_cell.length_c   1.000
_cell.angle_alpha   90.00
_cell.angle_beta   90.00
_cell.angle_gamma   90.00
#
_symmetry.space_group_name_H-M   'P 1'
#
loop_
_entity.id
_entity.type
_entity.pdbx_description
1 polymer ?
#
loop_
_entity_poly.entity_id
_entity_poly.type
_entity_poly.pdbx_seq_one_letter_code
_entity_poly.pdbx_strand_id
1 'polypeptide(L)'
;MSTDTHAPFEEKPETPRATGELIRLERVTKRFGDHAVLDDLDFSVDAGKHVTLIGPSGSGKTTILRLLMTLLKPDEGRITVDGDQLYPAGEKQVREIRKKIGMVFQQFNLFPNMTVLRNITEAPVTVLGMSKDEAEVRARELLEMVGLSDKCDARPTQLSGGQQQRVAIARALAMRPQVLLLDEVTSALDPELVAGVLDVLRDIARSTDITMLCVTHEMNFARDISDQVLMFDSGRVIESGSPEKIFNDPENERTREFLGAVL
;
A
#
# COMPACT_ATOMS: atom_id res chain seq x y z
N MET A 1 -19.16 27.28 -21.10
CA MET A 1 -19.61 26.56 -19.90
C MET A 1 -19.92 25.14 -20.33
N SER A 2 -18.93 24.26 -20.28
CA SER A 2 -19.09 22.81 -20.46
C SER A 2 -18.66 22.18 -19.19
N THR A 3 -19.62 21.65 -18.46
CA THR A 3 -19.40 20.85 -17.24
C THR A 3 -19.12 19.42 -17.72
N ASP A 4 -17.83 19.08 -17.87
CA ASP A 4 -17.43 17.68 -18.02
C ASP A 4 -17.63 16.99 -16.66
N THR A 5 -18.73 16.28 -16.57
CA THR A 5 -19.04 15.38 -15.47
C THR A 5 -18.25 14.10 -15.74
N HIS A 6 -17.09 13.93 -15.09
CA HIS A 6 -16.35 12.66 -15.04
C HIS A 6 -17.28 11.60 -14.42
N ALA A 7 -17.63 10.59 -15.21
CA ALA A 7 -18.32 9.41 -14.69
C ALA A 7 -17.37 8.64 -13.76
N PRO A 8 -17.85 8.21 -12.60
CA PRO A 8 -17.02 7.42 -11.68
C PRO A 8 -16.68 6.07 -12.31
N PHE A 9 -15.44 5.65 -12.11
CA PHE A 9 -14.90 4.35 -12.52
C PHE A 9 -15.70 3.23 -11.84
N GLU A 10 -16.61 2.58 -12.56
CA GLU A 10 -17.34 1.41 -12.06
C GLU A 10 -16.50 0.15 -12.24
N GLU A 11 -15.68 -0.21 -11.26
CA GLU A 11 -15.16 -1.57 -11.13
C GLU A 11 -16.31 -2.51 -10.77
N LYS A 12 -16.84 -3.28 -11.74
CA LYS A 12 -17.74 -4.38 -11.41
C LYS A 12 -16.96 -5.47 -10.68
N PRO A 13 -17.28 -5.80 -9.43
CA PRO A 13 -16.62 -6.88 -8.72
C PRO A 13 -17.01 -8.22 -9.33
N GLU A 14 -16.06 -8.93 -9.93
CA GLU A 14 -16.25 -10.31 -10.42
C GLU A 14 -16.15 -11.36 -9.32
N THR A 15 -15.84 -10.98 -8.08
CA THR A 15 -15.73 -11.92 -6.94
C THR A 15 -16.52 -11.41 -5.73
N PRO A 16 -17.21 -12.28 -4.98
CA PRO A 16 -17.83 -11.87 -3.71
C PRO A 16 -16.75 -11.32 -2.79
N ARG A 17 -16.91 -10.07 -2.33
CA ARG A 17 -15.98 -9.42 -1.42
C ARG A 17 -15.94 -10.20 -0.10
N ALA A 18 -14.74 -10.45 0.40
CA ALA A 18 -14.55 -10.98 1.75
C ALA A 18 -15.17 -9.97 2.75
N THR A 19 -16.09 -10.45 3.57
CA THR A 19 -16.57 -9.70 4.74
C THR A 19 -15.79 -10.20 5.94
N GLY A 20 -15.03 -9.32 6.62
CA GLY A 20 -14.23 -9.68 7.78
C GLY A 20 -12.74 -9.38 7.61
N GLU A 21 -11.92 -10.01 8.41
CA GLU A 21 -10.47 -9.81 8.41
C GLU A 21 -9.84 -10.24 7.08
N LEU A 22 -9.26 -9.28 6.35
CA LEU A 22 -8.53 -9.55 5.10
C LEU A 22 -7.06 -9.86 5.34
N ILE A 23 -6.46 -9.20 6.34
CA ILE A 23 -5.09 -9.46 6.80
C ILE A 23 -5.16 -9.81 8.28
N ARG A 24 -4.49 -10.89 8.68
CA ARG A 24 -4.33 -11.27 10.09
C ARG A 24 -2.88 -11.67 10.36
N LEU A 25 -2.28 -11.02 11.35
CA LEU A 25 -1.01 -11.43 11.95
C LEU A 25 -1.29 -11.97 13.34
N GLU A 26 -0.73 -13.15 13.67
CA GLU A 26 -0.92 -13.83 14.95
C GLU A 26 0.43 -14.19 15.54
N ARG A 27 0.81 -13.54 16.63
CA ARG A 27 2.07 -13.74 17.37
C ARG A 27 3.30 -13.76 16.46
N VAL A 28 3.34 -12.79 15.53
CA VAL A 28 4.40 -12.73 14.52
C VAL A 28 5.66 -12.15 15.14
N THR A 29 6.75 -12.91 15.08
CA THR A 29 8.08 -12.48 15.48
C THR A 29 9.01 -12.46 14.28
N LYS A 30 9.82 -11.40 14.16
CA LYS A 30 10.90 -11.29 13.17
C LYS A 30 12.16 -10.79 13.79
N ARG A 31 13.26 -11.55 13.61
CA ARG A 31 14.59 -11.24 14.11
C ARG A 31 15.57 -10.98 12.98
N PHE A 32 16.54 -10.12 13.23
CA PHE A 32 17.71 -9.93 12.41
C PHE A 32 18.94 -10.08 13.33
N GLY A 33 19.63 -11.21 13.22
CA GLY A 33 20.59 -11.65 14.22
C GLY A 33 19.90 -11.82 15.59
N ASP A 34 20.46 -11.23 16.64
CA ASP A 34 19.89 -11.30 17.99
C ASP A 34 18.80 -10.24 18.27
N HIS A 35 18.57 -9.33 17.33
CA HIS A 35 17.60 -8.23 17.49
C HIS A 35 16.22 -8.62 16.98
N ALA A 36 15.21 -8.62 17.87
CA ALA A 36 13.81 -8.77 17.47
C ALA A 36 13.27 -7.42 16.98
N VAL A 37 12.96 -7.33 15.69
CA VAL A 37 12.36 -6.15 15.04
C VAL A 37 10.85 -6.18 15.13
N LEU A 38 10.23 -7.36 15.12
CA LEU A 38 8.85 -7.60 15.48
C LEU A 38 8.82 -8.63 16.59
N ASP A 39 8.04 -8.37 17.64
CA ASP A 39 8.04 -9.17 18.84
C ASP A 39 6.59 -9.48 19.26
N ASP A 40 6.18 -10.74 19.03
CA ASP A 40 4.86 -11.26 19.37
C ASP A 40 3.70 -10.36 18.85
N LEU A 41 3.81 -9.96 17.58
CA LEU A 41 2.92 -8.98 16.96
C LEU A 41 1.57 -9.61 16.60
N ASP A 42 0.50 -9.01 17.11
CA ASP A 42 -0.89 -9.32 16.77
C ASP A 42 -1.62 -8.09 16.26
N PHE A 43 -2.18 -8.15 15.06
CA PHE A 43 -3.19 -7.21 14.56
C PHE A 43 -3.93 -7.77 13.35
N SER A 44 -5.07 -7.15 12.99
CA SER A 44 -5.80 -7.46 11.78
C SER A 44 -6.21 -6.20 11.01
N VAL A 45 -6.52 -6.38 9.74
CA VAL A 45 -7.08 -5.35 8.86
C VAL A 45 -8.30 -5.95 8.16
N ASP A 46 -9.45 -5.32 8.33
CA ASP A 46 -10.68 -5.73 7.67
C ASP A 46 -10.70 -5.35 6.19
N ALA A 47 -11.47 -6.10 5.40
CA ALA A 47 -11.66 -5.84 3.98
C ALA A 47 -12.26 -4.44 3.75
N GLY A 48 -11.72 -3.69 2.80
CA GLY A 48 -12.14 -2.34 2.46
C GLY A 48 -11.71 -1.27 3.48
N LYS A 49 -10.92 -1.62 4.51
CA LYS A 49 -10.43 -0.68 5.51
C LYS A 49 -9.06 -0.13 5.17
N HIS A 50 -8.84 1.13 5.54
CA HIS A 50 -7.56 1.81 5.42
C HIS A 50 -6.92 1.92 6.80
N VAL A 51 -5.78 1.26 6.97
CA VAL A 51 -5.03 1.24 8.23
C VAL A 51 -3.67 1.90 8.02
N THR A 52 -3.33 2.85 8.89
CA THR A 52 -2.02 3.50 8.84
C THR A 52 -1.17 3.13 10.05
N LEU A 53 0.07 2.73 9.79
CA LEU A 53 1.11 2.48 10.78
C LEU A 53 1.95 3.76 10.93
N ILE A 54 1.96 4.34 12.12
CA ILE A 54 2.82 5.47 12.48
C ILE A 54 3.82 5.05 13.56
N GLY A 55 4.86 5.84 13.79
CA GLY A 55 5.86 5.57 14.83
C GLY A 55 7.29 5.86 14.38
N PRO A 56 8.28 5.80 15.29
CA PRO A 56 9.66 6.13 15.01
C PRO A 56 10.27 5.27 13.90
N SER A 57 11.32 5.81 13.24
CA SER A 57 12.12 5.03 12.29
C SER A 57 12.74 3.82 12.98
N GLY A 58 12.79 2.68 12.27
CA GLY A 58 13.33 1.43 12.82
C GLY A 58 12.38 0.66 13.75
N SER A 59 11.15 1.12 14.01
CA SER A 59 10.21 0.41 14.89
C SER A 59 9.64 -0.89 14.29
N GLY A 60 9.88 -1.19 13.00
CA GLY A 60 9.45 -2.45 12.36
C GLY A 60 8.33 -2.31 11.33
N LYS A 61 7.77 -1.12 11.07
CA LYS A 61 6.63 -0.88 10.17
C LYS A 61 6.86 -1.44 8.76
N THR A 62 7.94 -1.05 8.10
CA THR A 62 8.32 -1.57 6.76
C THR A 62 8.56 -3.09 6.77
N THR A 63 9.00 -3.65 7.89
CA THR A 63 9.19 -5.11 8.02
C THR A 63 7.86 -5.85 7.88
N ILE A 64 6.77 -5.31 8.42
CA ILE A 64 5.43 -5.87 8.26
C ILE A 64 5.04 -5.94 6.78
N LEU A 65 5.21 -4.82 6.04
CA LEU A 65 4.89 -4.78 4.62
C LEU A 65 5.73 -5.79 3.82
N ARG A 66 7.01 -5.93 4.16
CA ARG A 66 7.91 -6.90 3.53
C ARG A 66 7.55 -8.35 3.83
N LEU A 67 7.01 -8.66 5.01
CA LEU A 67 6.47 -9.98 5.33
C LEU A 67 5.22 -10.28 4.49
N LEU A 68 4.29 -9.33 4.38
CA LEU A 68 3.08 -9.48 3.55
C LEU A 68 3.42 -9.66 2.07
N MET A 69 4.43 -8.93 1.56
CA MET A 69 4.94 -9.11 0.19
C MET A 69 5.82 -10.35 0.01
N THR A 70 6.02 -11.14 1.06
CA THR A 70 6.89 -12.31 1.04
C THR A 70 8.36 -12.05 0.66
N LEU A 71 8.81 -10.81 0.83
CA LEU A 71 10.21 -10.41 0.69
C LEU A 71 11.04 -10.84 1.91
N LEU A 72 10.35 -11.06 3.03
CA LEU A 72 10.89 -11.63 4.26
C LEU A 72 9.99 -12.77 4.73
N LYS A 73 10.52 -13.65 5.57
CA LYS A 73 9.74 -14.68 6.28
C LYS A 73 9.73 -14.36 7.76
N PRO A 74 8.61 -14.56 8.47
CA PRO A 74 8.60 -14.50 9.93
C PRO A 74 9.43 -15.65 10.49
N ASP A 75 9.96 -15.46 11.69
CA ASP A 75 10.66 -16.52 12.41
C ASP A 75 9.67 -17.34 13.25
N GLU A 76 8.61 -16.69 13.77
CA GLU A 76 7.53 -17.31 14.52
C GLU A 76 6.18 -16.67 14.16
N GLY A 77 5.09 -17.35 14.51
CA GLY A 77 3.72 -16.85 14.31
C GLY A 77 3.11 -17.25 12.98
N ARG A 78 1.95 -16.66 12.69
CA ARG A 78 1.15 -16.96 11.51
C ARG A 78 0.73 -15.67 10.82
N ILE A 79 0.68 -15.69 9.49
CA ILE A 79 0.11 -14.62 8.66
C ILE A 79 -0.91 -15.24 7.72
N THR A 80 -2.12 -14.65 7.68
CA THR A 80 -3.16 -15.00 6.71
C THR A 80 -3.58 -13.77 5.92
N VAL A 81 -3.95 -13.98 4.65
CA VAL A 81 -4.50 -12.95 3.76
C VAL A 81 -5.69 -13.55 3.03
N ASP A 82 -6.85 -12.91 3.13
CA ASP A 82 -8.11 -13.36 2.52
C ASP A 82 -8.46 -14.80 2.93
N GLY A 83 -8.27 -15.13 4.22
CA GLY A 83 -8.48 -16.47 4.75
C GLY A 83 -7.40 -17.50 4.39
N ASP A 84 -6.53 -17.19 3.43
CA ASP A 84 -5.45 -18.07 3.01
C ASP A 84 -4.19 -17.87 3.86
N GLN A 85 -3.58 -18.97 4.31
CA GLN A 85 -2.37 -18.90 5.11
C GLN A 85 -1.14 -18.55 4.24
N LEU A 86 -0.56 -17.36 4.51
CA LEU A 86 0.66 -16.89 3.85
C LEU A 86 1.92 -17.47 4.51
N TYR A 87 1.90 -17.60 5.85
CA TYR A 87 2.96 -18.22 6.63
C TYR A 87 2.40 -19.01 7.83
N PRO A 88 2.89 -20.26 8.01
CA PRO A 88 3.71 -21.05 7.10
C PRO A 88 2.90 -21.54 5.88
N ALA A 89 3.46 -21.49 4.68
CA ALA A 89 2.80 -21.96 3.45
C ALA A 89 3.83 -22.42 2.40
N GLY A 90 3.37 -23.24 1.46
CA GLY A 90 4.15 -23.69 0.32
C GLY A 90 4.24 -22.60 -0.77
N GLU A 91 5.27 -22.66 -1.62
CA GLU A 91 5.54 -21.63 -2.65
C GLU A 91 4.36 -21.39 -3.61
N LYS A 92 3.61 -22.42 -3.97
CA LYS A 92 2.45 -22.29 -4.87
C LYS A 92 1.36 -21.42 -4.24
N GLN A 93 1.03 -21.67 -2.99
CA GLN A 93 0.04 -20.88 -2.24
C GLN A 93 0.52 -19.43 -2.04
N VAL A 94 1.77 -19.24 -1.66
CA VAL A 94 2.40 -17.93 -1.53
C VAL A 94 2.28 -17.11 -2.83
N ARG A 95 2.53 -17.75 -4.00
CA ARG A 95 2.40 -17.06 -5.30
C ARG A 95 0.96 -16.62 -5.59
N GLU A 96 -0.03 -17.44 -5.26
CA GLU A 96 -1.44 -17.07 -5.48
C GLU A 96 -1.85 -15.90 -4.56
N ILE A 97 -1.45 -15.94 -3.29
CA ILE A 97 -1.72 -14.84 -2.34
C ILE A 97 -1.05 -13.54 -2.79
N ARG A 98 0.20 -13.60 -3.29
CA ARG A 98 0.92 -12.41 -3.78
C ARG A 98 0.23 -11.70 -4.94
N LYS A 99 -0.57 -12.39 -5.76
CA LYS A 99 -1.37 -11.76 -6.82
C LYS A 99 -2.46 -10.84 -6.26
N LYS A 100 -2.91 -11.10 -5.02
CA LYS A 100 -3.93 -10.31 -4.32
C LYS A 100 -3.37 -9.03 -3.68
N ILE A 101 -2.04 -8.85 -3.65
CA ILE A 101 -1.35 -7.78 -2.93
C ILE A 101 -0.56 -6.92 -3.92
N GLY A 102 -0.88 -5.63 -4.00
CA GLY A 102 -0.07 -4.62 -4.64
C GLY A 102 0.83 -3.91 -3.63
N MET A 103 2.00 -3.45 -4.05
CA MET A 103 2.88 -2.65 -3.20
C MET A 103 3.47 -1.48 -3.97
N VAL A 104 3.44 -0.32 -3.33
CA VAL A 104 4.13 0.89 -3.76
C VAL A 104 5.26 1.15 -2.77
N PHE A 105 6.47 1.20 -3.28
CA PHE A 105 7.69 1.37 -2.48
C PHE A 105 8.08 2.84 -2.34
N GLN A 106 8.88 3.16 -1.35
CA GLN A 106 9.53 4.45 -1.17
C GLN A 106 10.33 4.86 -2.41
N GLN A 107 11.10 3.93 -3.00
CA GLN A 107 11.73 4.08 -4.30
C GLN A 107 10.76 3.55 -5.36
N PHE A 108 10.63 4.26 -6.47
CA PHE A 108 9.62 3.98 -7.51
C PHE A 108 9.74 2.58 -8.13
N ASN A 109 10.96 2.01 -8.17
CA ASN A 109 11.28 0.67 -8.67
C ASN A 109 10.71 0.37 -10.06
N LEU A 110 10.62 1.40 -10.92
CA LEU A 110 10.21 1.23 -12.31
C LEU A 110 11.32 0.54 -13.12
N PHE A 111 10.94 -0.23 -14.13
CA PHE A 111 11.87 -0.83 -15.08
C PHE A 111 12.40 0.27 -16.01
N PRO A 112 13.68 0.69 -15.90
CA PRO A 112 14.19 1.87 -16.58
C PRO A 112 14.24 1.72 -18.10
N ASN A 113 14.33 0.49 -18.60
CA ASN A 113 14.41 0.16 -20.02
C ASN A 113 13.04 -0.07 -20.68
N MET A 114 11.94 0.01 -19.91
CA MET A 114 10.58 -0.10 -20.41
C MET A 114 9.91 1.27 -20.47
N THR A 115 8.95 1.43 -21.38
CA THR A 115 8.04 2.60 -21.37
C THR A 115 7.14 2.57 -20.15
N VAL A 116 6.48 3.68 -19.86
CA VAL A 116 5.45 3.79 -18.81
C VAL A 116 4.35 2.75 -19.05
N LEU A 117 3.80 2.70 -20.26
CA LEU A 117 2.77 1.73 -20.62
C LEU A 117 3.23 0.29 -20.35
N ARG A 118 4.45 -0.06 -20.76
CA ARG A 118 4.99 -1.40 -20.56
C ARG A 118 5.28 -1.71 -19.09
N ASN A 119 5.70 -0.73 -18.29
CA ASN A 119 5.84 -0.90 -16.84
C ASN A 119 4.52 -1.35 -16.18
N ILE A 120 3.39 -0.85 -16.68
CA ILE A 120 2.06 -1.14 -16.12
C ILE A 120 1.52 -2.47 -16.69
N THR A 121 1.73 -2.77 -17.97
CA THR A 121 1.15 -3.95 -18.64
C THR A 121 1.91 -5.25 -18.45
N GLU A 122 3.21 -5.20 -18.10
CA GLU A 122 4.08 -6.39 -18.04
C GLU A 122 3.56 -7.45 -17.07
N ALA A 123 3.22 -7.05 -15.84
CA ALA A 123 2.75 -8.00 -14.83
C ALA A 123 1.35 -8.57 -15.11
N PRO A 124 0.33 -7.79 -15.49
CA PRO A 124 -0.96 -8.31 -15.93
C PRO A 124 -0.86 -9.36 -17.04
N VAL A 125 -0.02 -9.12 -18.05
CA VAL A 125 0.16 -10.07 -19.15
C VAL A 125 0.90 -11.34 -18.70
N THR A 126 2.01 -11.19 -17.98
CA THR A 126 2.88 -12.32 -17.66
C THR A 126 2.42 -13.14 -16.47
N VAL A 127 1.76 -12.53 -15.49
CA VAL A 127 1.36 -13.17 -14.22
C VAL A 127 -0.11 -13.54 -14.21
N LEU A 128 -1.00 -12.67 -14.72
CA LEU A 128 -2.44 -12.93 -14.75
C LEU A 128 -2.89 -13.60 -16.06
N GLY A 129 -2.03 -13.62 -17.09
CA GLY A 129 -2.38 -14.16 -18.40
C GLY A 129 -3.36 -13.28 -19.20
N MET A 130 -3.46 -11.98 -18.83
CA MET A 130 -4.28 -11.01 -19.54
C MET A 130 -3.79 -10.83 -20.98
N SER A 131 -4.70 -10.65 -21.94
CA SER A 131 -4.30 -10.32 -23.30
C SER A 131 -3.58 -8.97 -23.33
N LYS A 132 -2.72 -8.75 -24.33
CA LYS A 132 -2.00 -7.47 -24.46
C LYS A 132 -2.96 -6.29 -24.63
N ASP A 133 -4.02 -6.47 -25.41
CA ASP A 133 -4.98 -5.42 -25.69
C ASP A 133 -5.78 -5.04 -24.42
N GLU A 134 -6.23 -6.03 -23.65
CA GLU A 134 -6.92 -5.78 -22.36
C GLU A 134 -5.98 -5.09 -21.36
N ALA A 135 -4.72 -5.55 -21.26
CA ALA A 135 -3.73 -4.94 -20.37
C ALA A 135 -3.43 -3.49 -20.78
N GLU A 136 -3.38 -3.20 -22.09
CA GLU A 136 -3.16 -1.84 -22.60
C GLU A 136 -4.34 -0.92 -22.32
N VAL A 137 -5.57 -1.36 -22.55
CA VAL A 137 -6.78 -0.60 -22.20
C VAL A 137 -6.76 -0.23 -20.72
N ARG A 138 -6.58 -1.24 -19.84
CA ARG A 138 -6.51 -1.01 -18.41
C ARG A 138 -5.36 -0.08 -18.00
N ALA A 139 -4.20 -0.21 -18.63
CA ALA A 139 -3.07 0.67 -18.30
C ALA A 139 -3.35 2.13 -18.68
N ARG A 140 -4.05 2.38 -19.78
CA ARG A 140 -4.46 3.74 -20.18
C ARG A 140 -5.47 4.34 -19.21
N GLU A 141 -6.47 3.57 -18.76
CA GLU A 141 -7.42 3.98 -17.74
C GLU A 141 -6.73 4.36 -16.43
N LEU A 142 -5.76 3.54 -15.98
CA LEU A 142 -4.96 3.82 -14.79
C LEU A 142 -4.05 5.04 -14.95
N LEU A 143 -3.49 5.26 -16.14
CA LEU A 143 -2.70 6.46 -16.44
C LEU A 143 -3.57 7.72 -16.44
N GLU A 144 -4.81 7.64 -16.89
CA GLU A 144 -5.78 8.73 -16.79
C GLU A 144 -6.10 9.03 -15.31
N MET A 145 -6.38 7.99 -14.52
CA MET A 145 -6.63 8.12 -13.06
C MET A 145 -5.49 8.84 -12.33
N VAL A 146 -4.23 8.55 -12.69
CA VAL A 146 -3.07 9.21 -12.08
C VAL A 146 -2.61 10.48 -12.79
N GLY A 147 -3.38 10.97 -13.80
CA GLY A 147 -3.12 12.22 -14.53
C GLY A 147 -1.86 12.16 -15.41
N LEU A 148 -1.60 11.03 -16.08
CA LEU A 148 -0.43 10.78 -16.91
C LEU A 148 -0.76 10.16 -18.28
N SER A 149 -1.94 10.44 -18.84
CA SER A 149 -2.40 9.89 -20.13
C SER A 149 -1.44 10.20 -21.28
N ASP A 150 -0.75 11.34 -21.24
CA ASP A 150 0.21 11.81 -22.25
C ASP A 150 1.60 11.17 -22.13
N LYS A 151 1.83 10.32 -21.11
CA LYS A 151 3.15 9.75 -20.79
C LYS A 151 3.32 8.28 -21.17
N CYS A 152 2.36 7.67 -21.89
CA CYS A 152 2.39 6.24 -22.24
C CYS A 152 3.73 5.77 -22.82
N ASP A 153 4.30 6.52 -23.75
CA ASP A 153 5.53 6.17 -24.47
C ASP A 153 6.81 6.68 -23.80
N ALA A 154 6.69 7.49 -22.74
CA ALA A 154 7.82 8.00 -21.99
C ALA A 154 8.53 6.86 -21.23
N ARG A 155 9.81 7.04 -20.95
CA ARG A 155 10.59 6.17 -20.05
C ARG A 155 10.74 6.80 -18.67
N PRO A 156 10.97 6.01 -17.60
CA PRO A 156 11.13 6.53 -16.25
C PRO A 156 12.11 7.70 -16.12
N THR A 157 13.22 7.66 -16.86
CA THR A 157 14.24 8.73 -16.87
C THR A 157 13.76 10.07 -17.43
N GLN A 158 12.61 10.10 -18.10
CA GLN A 158 11.99 11.30 -18.68
C GLN A 158 10.89 11.87 -17.77
N LEU A 159 10.67 11.29 -16.60
CA LEU A 159 9.61 11.64 -15.65
C LEU A 159 10.22 12.28 -14.40
N SER A 160 9.49 13.26 -13.82
CA SER A 160 9.79 13.74 -12.47
C SER A 160 9.58 12.64 -11.42
N GLY A 161 10.12 12.79 -10.21
CA GLY A 161 9.94 11.84 -9.12
C GLY A 161 8.47 11.58 -8.80
N GLY A 162 7.65 12.63 -8.71
CA GLY A 162 6.20 12.50 -8.48
C GLY A 162 5.47 11.80 -9.63
N GLN A 163 5.90 12.01 -10.89
CA GLN A 163 5.36 11.26 -12.03
C GLN A 163 5.75 9.79 -11.98
N GLN A 164 7.01 9.47 -11.64
CA GLN A 164 7.45 8.10 -11.46
C GLN A 164 6.67 7.38 -10.38
N GLN A 165 6.40 8.05 -9.26
CA GLN A 165 5.61 7.49 -8.16
C GLN A 165 4.16 7.23 -8.58
N ARG A 166 3.54 8.14 -9.32
CA ARG A 166 2.19 7.92 -9.86
C ARG A 166 2.13 6.75 -10.86
N VAL A 167 3.17 6.56 -11.67
CA VAL A 167 3.30 5.34 -12.51
C VAL A 167 3.45 4.08 -11.65
N ALA A 168 4.21 4.12 -10.57
CA ALA A 168 4.35 2.99 -9.65
C ALA A 168 3.01 2.62 -8.98
N ILE A 169 2.19 3.61 -8.62
CA ILE A 169 0.83 3.41 -8.12
C ILE A 169 -0.05 2.74 -9.20
N ALA A 170 -0.08 3.28 -10.42
CA ALA A 170 -0.83 2.70 -11.55
C ALA A 170 -0.40 1.25 -11.82
N ARG A 171 0.91 0.96 -11.79
CA ARG A 171 1.44 -0.40 -11.95
C ARG A 171 0.96 -1.35 -10.86
N ALA A 172 0.92 -0.92 -9.61
CA ALA A 172 0.41 -1.73 -8.50
C ALA A 172 -1.08 -2.05 -8.67
N LEU A 173 -1.88 -1.06 -9.09
CA LEU A 173 -3.32 -1.21 -9.34
C LEU A 173 -3.65 -2.08 -10.56
N ALA A 174 -2.74 -2.17 -11.55
CA ALA A 174 -2.94 -2.95 -12.76
C ALA A 174 -3.17 -4.44 -12.49
N MET A 175 -2.64 -4.95 -11.39
CA MET A 175 -2.82 -6.34 -10.93
C MET A 175 -4.19 -6.62 -10.29
N ARG A 176 -5.07 -5.62 -10.16
CA ARG A 176 -6.36 -5.70 -9.45
C ARG A 176 -6.20 -6.24 -8.01
N PRO A 177 -5.35 -5.63 -7.19
CA PRO A 177 -5.08 -6.14 -5.86
C PRO A 177 -6.28 -5.94 -4.93
N GLN A 178 -6.47 -6.84 -3.97
CA GLN A 178 -7.40 -6.67 -2.85
C GLN A 178 -6.77 -5.81 -1.74
N VAL A 179 -5.44 -5.85 -1.63
CA VAL A 179 -4.64 -5.11 -0.66
C VAL A 179 -3.62 -4.25 -1.38
N LEU A 180 -3.56 -2.97 -1.04
CA LEU A 180 -2.51 -2.05 -1.46
C LEU A 180 -1.63 -1.67 -0.27
N LEU A 181 -0.36 -2.06 -0.32
CA LEU A 181 0.65 -1.71 0.67
C LEU A 181 1.40 -0.46 0.22
N LEU A 182 1.47 0.55 1.07
CA LEU A 182 2.14 1.82 0.82
C LEU A 182 3.31 2.01 1.80
N ASP A 183 4.54 1.95 1.31
CA ASP A 183 5.76 2.06 2.14
C ASP A 183 6.43 3.42 1.91
N GLU A 184 6.11 4.41 2.75
CA GLU A 184 6.69 5.76 2.75
C GLU A 184 6.76 6.39 1.34
N VAL A 185 5.66 6.34 0.61
CA VAL A 185 5.57 6.63 -0.84
C VAL A 185 5.96 8.06 -1.25
N THR A 186 6.11 8.97 -0.29
CA THR A 186 6.49 10.38 -0.51
C THR A 186 7.91 10.72 -0.06
N SER A 187 8.55 9.85 0.73
CA SER A 187 9.83 10.16 1.39
C SER A 187 11.01 10.39 0.43
N ALA A 188 10.90 9.92 -0.83
CA ALA A 188 11.92 10.12 -1.86
C ALA A 188 11.59 11.28 -2.81
N LEU A 189 10.57 12.09 -2.51
CA LEU A 189 10.10 13.18 -3.36
C LEU A 189 10.51 14.55 -2.82
N ASP A 190 10.70 15.49 -3.74
CA ASP A 190 10.77 16.91 -3.38
C ASP A 190 9.44 17.36 -2.78
N PRO A 191 9.44 18.23 -1.75
CA PRO A 191 8.22 18.65 -1.03
C PRO A 191 7.10 19.19 -1.94
N GLU A 192 7.45 19.86 -3.04
CA GLU A 192 6.49 20.41 -4.01
C GLU A 192 5.74 19.32 -4.81
N LEU A 193 6.27 18.09 -4.87
CA LEU A 193 5.68 16.97 -5.59
C LEU A 193 4.82 16.05 -4.71
N VAL A 194 4.94 16.16 -3.39
CA VAL A 194 4.25 15.32 -2.40
C VAL A 194 2.74 15.42 -2.53
N ALA A 195 2.21 16.64 -2.58
CA ALA A 195 0.76 16.88 -2.60
C ALA A 195 0.07 16.13 -3.75
N GLY A 196 0.62 16.21 -4.97
CA GLY A 196 0.03 15.57 -6.14
C GLY A 196 0.02 14.03 -6.09
N VAL A 197 0.94 13.40 -5.36
CA VAL A 197 0.94 11.95 -5.14
C VAL A 197 -0.07 11.57 -4.06
N LEU A 198 -0.15 12.34 -2.97
CA LEU A 198 -1.12 12.10 -1.90
C LEU A 198 -2.56 12.29 -2.37
N ASP A 199 -2.83 13.26 -3.27
CA ASP A 199 -4.15 13.48 -3.84
C ASP A 199 -4.62 12.27 -4.65
N VAL A 200 -3.75 11.70 -5.49
CA VAL A 200 -4.05 10.44 -6.21
C VAL A 200 -4.41 9.31 -5.24
N LEU A 201 -3.67 9.16 -4.14
CA LEU A 201 -3.95 8.13 -3.13
C LEU A 201 -5.26 8.38 -2.38
N ARG A 202 -5.61 9.66 -2.09
CA ARG A 202 -6.93 10.04 -1.53
C ARG A 202 -8.07 9.68 -2.46
N ASP A 203 -7.90 9.93 -3.75
CA ASP A 203 -8.91 9.61 -4.76
C ASP A 203 -9.11 8.09 -4.87
N ILE A 204 -8.03 7.31 -4.87
CA ILE A 204 -8.11 5.84 -4.84
C ILE A 204 -8.83 5.36 -3.58
N ALA A 205 -8.47 5.88 -2.41
CA ALA A 205 -9.10 5.52 -1.13
C ALA A 205 -10.61 5.79 -1.12
N ARG A 206 -11.05 6.88 -1.77
CA ARG A 206 -12.48 7.27 -1.83
C ARG A 206 -13.27 6.57 -2.92
N SER A 207 -12.63 6.22 -4.04
CA SER A 207 -13.30 5.71 -5.24
C SER A 207 -13.28 4.19 -5.36
N THR A 208 -12.51 3.50 -4.51
CA THR A 208 -12.34 2.04 -4.56
C THR A 208 -12.55 1.42 -3.18
N ASP A 209 -12.85 0.12 -3.15
CA ASP A 209 -12.93 -0.65 -1.91
C ASP A 209 -11.63 -1.44 -1.63
N ILE A 210 -10.50 -0.99 -2.18
CA ILE A 210 -9.20 -1.62 -1.95
C ILE A 210 -8.81 -1.42 -0.48
N THR A 211 -8.45 -2.50 0.19
CA THR A 211 -7.89 -2.42 1.54
C THR A 211 -6.50 -1.81 1.48
N MET A 212 -6.22 -0.80 2.30
CA MET A 212 -4.90 -0.17 2.33
C MET A 212 -4.20 -0.38 3.66
N LEU A 213 -2.92 -0.72 3.60
CA LEU A 213 -2.02 -0.69 4.76
C LEU A 213 -0.86 0.26 4.46
N CYS A 214 -0.86 1.40 5.14
CA CYS A 214 0.04 2.51 4.87
C CYS A 214 1.11 2.65 5.96
N VAL A 215 2.36 2.84 5.56
CA VAL A 215 3.43 3.39 6.41
C VAL A 215 3.74 4.78 5.89
N THR A 216 3.59 5.81 6.72
CA THR A 216 3.80 7.19 6.29
C THR A 216 4.23 8.09 7.44
N HIS A 217 4.94 9.16 7.10
CA HIS A 217 5.22 10.32 7.96
C HIS A 217 4.30 11.52 7.66
N GLU A 218 3.39 11.38 6.71
CA GLU A 218 2.42 12.41 6.32
C GLU A 218 1.19 12.33 7.24
N MET A 219 1.24 12.95 8.41
CA MET A 219 0.19 12.80 9.44
C MET A 219 -1.18 13.33 9.00
N ASN A 220 -1.22 14.40 8.19
CA ASN A 220 -2.47 14.91 7.63
C ASN A 220 -3.10 13.90 6.66
N PHE A 221 -2.28 13.27 5.81
CA PHE A 221 -2.75 12.23 4.92
C PHE A 221 -3.28 11.01 5.70
N ALA A 222 -2.55 10.56 6.72
CA ALA A 222 -2.99 9.49 7.60
C ALA A 222 -4.34 9.80 8.25
N ARG A 223 -4.53 11.05 8.72
CA ARG A 223 -5.80 11.51 9.31
C ARG A 223 -6.95 11.50 8.32
N ASP A 224 -6.68 11.90 7.05
CA ASP A 224 -7.71 12.08 6.02
C ASP A 224 -8.26 10.76 5.48
N ILE A 225 -7.42 9.71 5.40
CA ILE A 225 -7.81 8.47 4.71
C ILE A 225 -8.06 7.29 5.64
N SER A 226 -7.51 7.29 6.87
CA SER A 226 -7.50 6.08 7.69
C SER A 226 -8.84 5.85 8.40
N ASP A 227 -9.28 4.60 8.42
CA ASP A 227 -10.31 4.12 9.36
C ASP A 227 -9.69 3.84 10.73
N GLN A 228 -8.41 3.42 10.75
CA GLN A 228 -7.67 3.09 11.96
C GLN A 228 -6.20 3.49 11.83
N VAL A 229 -5.63 3.98 12.92
CA VAL A 229 -4.22 4.29 13.07
C VAL A 229 -3.62 3.40 14.15
N LEU A 230 -2.49 2.77 13.84
CA LEU A 230 -1.71 1.95 14.75
C LEU A 230 -0.40 2.66 15.07
N MET A 231 -0.19 3.02 16.32
CA MET A 231 1.09 3.52 16.79
C MET A 231 2.04 2.36 17.06
N PHE A 232 3.17 2.38 16.39
CA PHE A 232 4.17 1.31 16.41
C PHE A 232 5.44 1.77 17.11
N ASP A 233 5.87 1.04 18.13
CA ASP A 233 7.14 1.26 18.77
C ASP A 233 7.76 -0.07 19.19
N SER A 234 9.09 -0.20 19.03
CA SER A 234 9.88 -1.36 19.49
C SER A 234 9.29 -2.71 19.09
N GLY A 235 8.82 -2.82 17.83
CA GLY A 235 8.31 -4.07 17.25
C GLY A 235 6.87 -4.44 17.64
N ARG A 236 6.14 -3.56 18.33
CA ARG A 236 4.78 -3.80 18.84
C ARG A 236 3.83 -2.65 18.50
N VAL A 237 2.55 -2.94 18.44
CA VAL A 237 1.49 -1.92 18.47
C VAL A 237 1.28 -1.50 19.93
N ILE A 238 1.60 -0.24 20.25
CA ILE A 238 1.47 0.29 21.61
C ILE A 238 0.16 1.06 21.83
N GLU A 239 -0.47 1.51 20.75
CA GLU A 239 -1.78 2.14 20.78
C GLU A 239 -2.46 1.99 19.42
N SER A 240 -3.79 1.84 19.41
CA SER A 240 -4.61 1.78 18.21
C SER A 240 -5.94 2.49 18.41
N GLY A 241 -6.45 3.10 17.35
CA GLY A 241 -7.73 3.80 17.41
C GLY A 241 -8.10 4.49 16.11
N SER A 242 -9.23 5.22 16.14
CA SER A 242 -9.58 6.12 15.04
C SER A 242 -8.55 7.25 14.90
N PRO A 243 -8.43 7.88 13.73
CA PRO A 243 -7.56 9.05 13.56
C PRO A 243 -7.82 10.14 14.60
N GLU A 244 -9.10 10.44 14.91
CA GLU A 244 -9.47 11.44 15.92
C GLU A 244 -8.90 11.09 17.29
N LYS A 245 -8.98 9.81 17.69
CA LYS A 245 -8.46 9.33 18.97
C LYS A 245 -6.94 9.49 19.02
N ILE A 246 -6.25 8.93 18.05
CA ILE A 246 -4.77 8.88 18.06
C ILE A 246 -4.16 10.27 17.91
N PHE A 247 -4.69 11.12 17.01
CA PHE A 247 -4.06 12.43 16.74
C PHE A 247 -4.47 13.54 17.70
N ASN A 248 -5.63 13.44 18.34
CA ASN A 248 -6.14 14.52 19.21
C ASN A 248 -6.13 14.18 20.71
N ASP A 249 -6.30 12.89 21.06
CA ASP A 249 -6.39 12.45 22.46
C ASP A 249 -5.72 11.08 22.67
N PRO A 250 -4.41 10.95 22.38
CA PRO A 250 -3.68 9.70 22.60
C PRO A 250 -3.56 9.39 24.09
N GLU A 251 -3.82 8.13 24.45
CA GLU A 251 -3.74 7.64 25.83
C GLU A 251 -2.31 7.27 26.24
N ASN A 252 -1.54 6.73 25.29
CA ASN A 252 -0.17 6.30 25.55
C ASN A 252 0.80 7.49 25.55
N GLU A 253 1.63 7.59 26.58
CA GLU A 253 2.61 8.67 26.73
C GLU A 253 3.60 8.69 25.55
N ARG A 254 4.06 7.54 25.10
CA ARG A 254 4.97 7.43 23.96
C ARG A 254 4.33 7.90 22.63
N THR A 255 3.02 7.69 22.46
CA THR A 255 2.26 8.25 21.33
C THR A 255 2.24 9.76 21.38
N ARG A 256 1.97 10.35 22.57
CA ARG A 256 1.99 11.82 22.77
C ARG A 256 3.37 12.42 22.45
N GLU A 257 4.43 11.80 22.93
CA GLU A 257 5.80 12.25 22.66
C GLU A 257 6.10 12.21 21.16
N PHE A 258 5.77 11.11 20.49
CA PHE A 258 6.00 10.95 19.06
C PHE A 258 5.23 12.00 18.25
N LEU A 259 3.93 12.17 18.51
CA LEU A 259 3.10 13.14 17.81
C LEU A 259 3.53 14.59 18.08
N GLY A 260 3.93 14.91 19.31
CA GLY A 260 4.46 16.23 19.65
C GLY A 260 5.79 16.59 18.98
N ALA A 261 6.50 15.57 18.46
CA ALA A 261 7.77 15.79 17.72
C ALA A 261 7.55 15.90 16.19
N VAL A 262 6.41 15.43 15.66
CA VAL A 262 6.19 15.36 14.20
C VAL A 262 5.02 16.23 13.70
N LEU A 263 4.16 16.74 14.58
CA LEU A 263 3.11 17.72 14.31
C LEU A 263 3.56 19.13 14.69
#